data_e3d63652f47216f49554992c33248392
#
_entry.id   e3d63652f47216f49554992c33248392
#
_cell.length_a   1.000
_cell.length_b   1.000
_cell.length_c   1.000
_cell.angle_alpha   90.00
_cell.angle_beta   90.00
_cell.angle_gamma   90.00
#
_symmetry.space_group_name_H-M   'P 1'
#
loop_
_entity.id
_entity.type
_entity.pdbx_description
1 polymer ?
#
loop_
_entity_poly.entity_id
_entity_poly.type
_entity_poly.pdbx_seq_one_letter_code
_entity_poly.pdbx_strand_id
1 'polypeptide(L)'
;VILFVLFFYFQKKKTQFLIEKMEAELYFQSELVKTRVEIKDQTLSEISKELHDNIGQILSVAIMQVNLLSNTKNLLGNTQLIELKEVLNKAINEIRVLSRIINRENIIEINFVEAIQLDFDRIKKLKKINCIFNIEGKFPEINKEHELIIYRIFQEAIHNSLMHSRSEIIEMNIICHKDKFTSKLKDYGVGFDLNSTNEGLGLNNMRLRAKLIGAELSIISNERGTNLVLNYNSKSSYEN
;
A
#
# COMPACT_ATOMS: atom_id res chain seq x y z
N VAL A 1 9.29 -8.54 60.36
CA VAL A 1 8.00 -8.32 59.71
C VAL A 1 8.00 -6.99 58.97
N ILE A 2 8.34 -5.84 59.61
CA ILE A 2 8.31 -4.49 59.02
C ILE A 2 9.24 -4.36 57.82
N LEU A 3 10.47 -4.86 57.88
CA LEU A 3 11.43 -4.85 56.75
C LEU A 3 10.92 -5.64 55.54
N PHE A 4 10.20 -6.74 55.74
CA PHE A 4 9.62 -7.58 54.71
C PHE A 4 8.48 -6.85 53.97
N VAL A 5 7.62 -6.14 54.73
CA VAL A 5 6.51 -5.33 54.20
C VAL A 5 7.05 -4.17 53.39
N LEU A 6 8.07 -3.47 53.91
CA LEU A 6 8.74 -2.41 53.15
C LEU A 6 9.40 -2.88 51.87
N PHE A 7 10.06 -4.03 51.90
CA PHE A 7 10.67 -4.61 50.72
C PHE A 7 9.62 -4.91 49.62
N PHE A 8 8.49 -5.56 49.98
CA PHE A 8 7.41 -5.83 49.05
C PHE A 8 6.75 -4.58 48.52
N TYR A 9 6.58 -3.55 49.37
CA TYR A 9 6.06 -2.25 48.96
C TYR A 9 6.98 -1.57 47.95
N PHE A 10 8.29 -1.56 48.16
CA PHE A 10 9.25 -1.00 47.21
C PHE A 10 9.33 -1.78 45.89
N GLN A 11 9.26 -3.11 45.97
CA GLN A 11 9.22 -3.96 44.76
C GLN A 11 7.96 -3.68 43.93
N LYS A 12 6.79 -3.60 44.59
CA LYS A 12 5.53 -3.26 43.91
C LYS A 12 5.60 -1.87 43.26
N LYS A 13 6.11 -0.89 43.96
CA LYS A 13 6.25 0.48 43.43
C LYS A 13 7.24 0.57 42.28
N LYS A 14 8.35 -0.16 42.37
CA LYS A 14 9.32 -0.27 41.27
C LYS A 14 8.71 -0.92 40.02
N THR A 15 7.98 -2.01 40.19
CA THR A 15 7.31 -2.69 39.06
C THR A 15 6.26 -1.78 38.41
N GLN A 16 5.46 -1.08 39.23
CA GLN A 16 4.47 -0.14 38.73
C GLN A 16 5.12 1.00 37.91
N PHE A 17 6.19 1.57 38.44
CA PHE A 17 6.95 2.63 37.72
C PHE A 17 7.55 2.11 36.39
N LEU A 18 8.03 0.86 36.35
CA LEU A 18 8.54 0.26 35.12
C LEU A 18 7.44 0.02 34.08
N ILE A 19 6.25 -0.37 34.53
CA ILE A 19 5.08 -0.57 33.65
C ILE A 19 4.67 0.77 33.07
N GLU A 20 4.47 1.82 33.91
CA GLU A 20 4.11 3.17 33.46
C GLU A 20 5.13 3.74 32.46
N LYS A 21 6.42 3.51 32.73
CA LYS A 21 7.49 3.92 31.81
C LYS A 21 7.42 3.19 30.48
N MET A 22 7.13 1.89 30.51
CA MET A 22 7.04 1.07 29.30
C MET A 22 5.80 1.43 28.47
N GLU A 23 4.67 1.70 29.13
CA GLU A 23 3.45 2.18 28.47
C GLU A 23 3.67 3.56 27.82
N ALA A 24 4.34 4.49 28.49
CA ALA A 24 4.69 5.79 27.95
C ALA A 24 5.63 5.68 26.74
N GLU A 25 6.61 4.78 26.79
CA GLU A 25 7.52 4.52 25.67
C GLU A 25 6.77 3.91 24.47
N LEU A 26 5.89 2.93 24.70
CA LEU A 26 5.07 2.33 23.65
C LEU A 26 4.12 3.36 23.02
N TYR A 27 3.50 4.21 23.83
CA TYR A 27 2.67 5.32 23.34
C TYR A 27 3.49 6.27 22.46
N PHE A 28 4.66 6.70 22.95
CA PHE A 28 5.55 7.58 22.19
C PHE A 28 5.99 6.95 20.85
N GLN A 29 6.36 5.68 20.84
CA GLN A 29 6.71 4.95 19.63
C GLN A 29 5.53 4.87 18.66
N SER A 30 4.32 4.64 19.16
CA SER A 30 3.12 4.60 18.33
C SER A 30 2.83 5.95 17.66
N GLU A 31 2.96 7.07 18.40
CA GLU A 31 2.78 8.42 17.85
C GLU A 31 3.87 8.78 16.83
N LEU A 32 5.12 8.39 17.07
CA LEU A 32 6.19 8.59 16.09
C LEU A 32 5.91 7.86 14.77
N VAL A 33 5.40 6.64 14.87
CA VAL A 33 5.04 5.86 13.67
C VAL A 33 3.88 6.51 12.93
N LYS A 34 2.84 6.92 13.65
CA LYS A 34 1.69 7.62 13.09
C LYS A 34 2.13 8.89 12.36
N THR A 35 2.93 9.73 13.02
CA THR A 35 3.47 10.96 12.42
C THR A 35 4.31 10.67 11.18
N ARG A 36 5.16 9.64 11.20
CA ARG A 36 5.94 9.24 10.01
C ARG A 36 5.06 8.78 8.85
N VAL A 37 3.98 8.05 9.14
CA VAL A 37 3.02 7.63 8.12
C VAL A 37 2.30 8.84 7.54
N GLU A 38 1.84 9.77 8.36
CA GLU A 38 1.19 11.01 7.93
C GLU A 38 2.11 11.87 7.05
N ILE A 39 3.35 12.11 7.48
CA ILE A 39 4.35 12.86 6.69
C ILE A 39 4.61 12.16 5.35
N LYS A 40 4.77 10.83 5.35
CA LYS A 40 4.98 10.06 4.12
C LYS A 40 3.79 10.20 3.18
N ASP A 41 2.57 10.07 3.68
CA ASP A 41 1.36 10.17 2.87
C ASP A 41 1.18 11.60 2.32
N GLN A 42 1.46 12.63 3.13
CA GLN A 42 1.46 14.03 2.68
C GLN A 42 2.51 14.27 1.59
N THR A 43 3.76 13.83 1.81
CA THR A 43 4.83 13.97 0.80
C THR A 43 4.49 13.27 -0.51
N LEU A 44 3.90 12.07 -0.43
CA LEU A 44 3.46 11.34 -1.61
C LEU A 44 2.33 12.08 -2.35
N SER A 45 1.38 12.67 -1.62
CA SER A 45 0.32 13.49 -2.19
C SER A 45 0.89 14.73 -2.92
N GLU A 46 1.84 15.44 -2.30
CA GLU A 46 2.53 16.58 -2.90
C GLU A 46 3.30 16.19 -4.17
N ILE A 47 4.06 15.09 -4.13
CA ILE A 47 4.77 14.55 -5.30
C ILE A 47 3.79 14.19 -6.41
N SER A 48 2.67 13.58 -6.08
CA SER A 48 1.64 13.22 -7.05
C SER A 48 1.07 14.42 -7.76
N LYS A 49 0.78 15.48 -7.01
CA LYS A 49 0.29 16.74 -7.54
C LYS A 49 1.33 17.40 -8.46
N GLU A 50 2.59 17.42 -8.03
CA GLU A 50 3.69 17.95 -8.83
C GLU A 50 3.90 17.17 -10.13
N LEU A 51 3.82 15.84 -10.09
CA LEU A 51 3.87 14.98 -11.28
C LEU A 51 2.73 15.28 -12.26
N HIS A 52 1.53 15.47 -11.74
CA HIS A 52 0.37 15.76 -12.59
C HIS A 52 0.42 17.17 -13.18
N ASP A 53 0.66 18.16 -12.33
CA ASP A 53 0.51 19.59 -12.69
C ASP A 53 1.72 20.11 -13.47
N ASN A 54 2.93 19.68 -13.15
CA ASN A 54 4.14 20.17 -13.79
C ASN A 54 4.58 19.24 -14.94
N ILE A 55 4.92 17.99 -14.65
CA ILE A 55 5.48 17.09 -15.66
C ILE A 55 4.41 16.69 -16.69
N GLY A 56 3.18 16.43 -16.25
CA GLY A 56 2.07 16.12 -17.14
C GLY A 56 1.74 17.27 -18.10
N GLN A 57 1.81 18.51 -17.65
CA GLN A 57 1.61 19.70 -18.50
C GLN A 57 2.76 19.88 -19.50
N ILE A 58 4.03 19.77 -19.06
CA ILE A 58 5.19 19.89 -19.96
C ILE A 58 5.13 18.86 -21.09
N LEU A 59 4.81 17.62 -20.78
CA LEU A 59 4.65 16.57 -21.78
C LEU A 59 3.47 16.82 -22.73
N SER A 60 2.38 17.37 -22.22
CA SER A 60 1.22 17.75 -23.03
C SER A 60 1.57 18.85 -24.04
N VAL A 61 2.37 19.86 -23.62
CA VAL A 61 2.91 20.90 -24.50
C VAL A 61 3.86 20.30 -25.53
N ALA A 62 4.73 19.37 -25.15
CA ALA A 62 5.63 18.68 -26.08
C ALA A 62 4.85 17.91 -27.16
N ILE A 63 3.78 17.19 -26.79
CA ILE A 63 2.89 16.52 -27.77
C ILE A 63 2.23 17.51 -28.71
N MET A 64 1.77 18.66 -28.19
CA MET A 64 1.18 19.72 -29.01
C MET A 64 2.18 20.23 -30.04
N GLN A 65 3.43 20.46 -29.64
CA GLN A 65 4.51 20.88 -30.54
C GLN A 65 4.81 19.82 -31.62
N VAL A 66 4.89 18.55 -31.26
CA VAL A 66 5.08 17.44 -32.20
C VAL A 66 3.91 17.38 -33.20
N ASN A 67 2.66 17.56 -32.74
CA ASN A 67 1.50 17.60 -33.62
C ASN A 67 1.56 18.80 -34.62
N LEU A 68 1.99 19.94 -34.15
CA LEU A 68 2.17 21.11 -35.03
C LEU A 68 3.25 20.88 -36.10
N LEU A 69 4.37 20.26 -35.71
CA LEU A 69 5.44 19.92 -36.66
C LEU A 69 4.99 18.85 -37.66
N SER A 70 4.23 17.83 -37.23
CA SER A 70 3.73 16.76 -38.09
C SER A 70 2.71 17.25 -39.12
N ASN A 71 2.02 18.35 -38.87
CA ASN A 71 1.07 18.98 -39.78
C ASN A 71 1.73 19.90 -40.84
N THR A 72 3.04 20.15 -40.74
CA THR A 72 3.77 20.94 -41.74
C THR A 72 3.98 20.10 -43.00
N LYS A 73 3.65 20.64 -44.18
CA LYS A 73 3.62 19.93 -45.47
C LYS A 73 4.90 19.14 -45.82
N ASN A 74 6.06 19.51 -45.27
CA ASN A 74 7.35 18.89 -45.53
C ASN A 74 7.70 17.76 -44.55
N LEU A 75 6.86 17.47 -43.51
CA LEU A 75 7.11 16.49 -42.46
C LEU A 75 6.00 15.44 -42.34
N LEU A 76 5.01 15.53 -43.26
CA LEU A 76 3.96 14.49 -43.35
C LEU A 76 4.58 13.14 -43.74
N GLY A 77 4.53 12.19 -42.84
CA GLY A 77 5.10 10.84 -43.03
C GLY A 77 6.48 10.64 -42.41
N ASN A 78 7.01 11.58 -41.63
CA ASN A 78 8.26 11.36 -40.88
C ASN A 78 8.04 10.35 -39.73
N THR A 79 8.54 9.13 -39.94
CA THR A 79 8.42 8.02 -38.98
C THR A 79 8.94 8.39 -37.60
N GLN A 80 10.01 9.19 -37.51
CA GLN A 80 10.60 9.64 -36.25
C GLN A 80 9.66 10.54 -35.43
N LEU A 81 8.84 11.39 -36.08
CA LEU A 81 7.84 12.21 -35.39
C LEU A 81 6.68 11.38 -34.86
N ILE A 82 6.30 10.33 -35.56
CA ILE A 82 5.26 9.38 -35.12
C ILE A 82 5.76 8.61 -33.91
N GLU A 83 6.97 8.07 -33.96
CA GLU A 83 7.62 7.38 -32.86
C GLU A 83 7.77 8.29 -31.62
N LEU A 84 8.23 9.54 -31.82
CA LEU A 84 8.35 10.50 -30.71
C LEU A 84 6.99 10.79 -30.04
N LYS A 85 5.93 10.95 -30.83
CA LYS A 85 4.57 11.14 -30.32
C LYS A 85 4.09 9.94 -29.50
N GLU A 86 4.37 8.73 -29.94
CA GLU A 86 4.02 7.50 -29.22
C GLU A 86 4.77 7.42 -27.89
N VAL A 87 6.07 7.72 -27.86
CA VAL A 87 6.89 7.75 -26.63
C VAL A 87 6.36 8.80 -25.64
N LEU A 88 6.04 10.02 -26.09
CA LEU A 88 5.48 11.08 -25.25
C LEU A 88 4.11 10.69 -24.67
N ASN A 89 3.23 10.11 -25.50
CA ASN A 89 1.94 9.62 -25.03
C ASN A 89 2.09 8.52 -23.97
N LYS A 90 3.04 7.61 -24.16
CA LYS A 90 3.35 6.57 -23.19
C LYS A 90 3.84 7.17 -21.88
N ALA A 91 4.77 8.14 -21.93
CA ALA A 91 5.29 8.83 -20.75
C ALA A 91 4.18 9.56 -19.96
N ILE A 92 3.28 10.30 -20.65
CA ILE A 92 2.13 10.96 -20.01
C ILE A 92 1.23 9.91 -19.29
N ASN A 93 0.94 8.80 -19.97
CA ASN A 93 0.10 7.78 -19.36
C ASN A 93 0.75 7.13 -18.13
N GLU A 94 2.06 6.88 -18.18
CA GLU A 94 2.81 6.36 -17.02
C GLU A 94 2.80 7.35 -15.84
N ILE A 95 3.01 8.63 -16.09
CA ILE A 95 2.96 9.69 -15.06
C ILE A 95 1.55 9.81 -14.47
N ARG A 96 0.51 9.80 -15.30
CA ARG A 96 -0.88 9.83 -14.82
C ARG A 96 -1.21 8.63 -13.93
N VAL A 97 -0.66 7.45 -14.27
CA VAL A 97 -0.82 6.24 -13.45
C VAL A 97 -0.10 6.38 -12.13
N LEU A 98 1.18 6.80 -12.14
CA LEU A 98 1.95 7.04 -10.92
C LEU A 98 1.28 8.09 -10.04
N SER A 99 0.87 9.22 -10.61
CA SER A 99 0.15 10.26 -9.89
C SER A 99 -1.12 9.73 -9.23
N ARG A 100 -1.92 8.90 -9.90
CA ARG A 100 -3.15 8.31 -9.34
C ARG A 100 -2.88 7.22 -8.30
N ILE A 101 -1.78 6.46 -8.44
CA ILE A 101 -1.36 5.47 -7.44
C ILE A 101 -0.92 6.16 -6.15
N ILE A 102 -0.29 7.32 -6.28
CA ILE A 102 0.25 8.10 -5.16
C ILE A 102 -0.85 8.95 -4.49
N ASN A 103 -1.70 9.63 -5.27
CA ASN A 103 -2.70 10.58 -4.77
C ASN A 103 -4.08 9.93 -4.59
N ARG A 104 -4.37 9.50 -3.39
CA ARG A 104 -5.62 8.80 -3.05
C ARG A 104 -6.39 9.44 -1.91
N GLU A 105 -6.56 10.75 -1.99
CA GLU A 105 -7.45 11.47 -1.09
C GLU A 105 -8.92 11.03 -1.20
N ASN A 106 -9.30 10.32 -2.29
CA ASN A 106 -10.68 9.91 -2.56
C ASN A 106 -11.06 8.50 -2.08
N ILE A 107 -10.21 7.81 -1.30
CA ILE A 107 -10.53 6.44 -0.83
C ILE A 107 -11.51 6.43 0.35
N ILE A 108 -11.69 7.57 1.01
CA ILE A 108 -12.60 7.68 2.17
C ILE A 108 -14.06 7.38 1.79
N GLU A 109 -14.44 7.54 0.51
CA GLU A 109 -15.80 7.29 0.01
C GLU A 109 -15.99 5.87 -0.56
N ILE A 110 -14.92 5.18 -0.96
CA ILE A 110 -14.98 3.86 -1.61
C ILE A 110 -14.59 2.79 -0.58
N ASN A 111 -15.34 1.69 -0.55
CA ASN A 111 -14.99 0.56 0.32
C ASN A 111 -13.72 -0.17 -0.17
N PHE A 112 -13.07 -0.90 0.75
CA PHE A 112 -11.82 -1.63 0.49
C PHE A 112 -11.90 -2.55 -0.74
N VAL A 113 -12.99 -3.30 -0.89
CA VAL A 113 -13.19 -4.26 -1.99
C VAL A 113 -13.21 -3.54 -3.33
N GLU A 114 -13.99 -2.46 -3.43
CA GLU A 114 -14.08 -1.64 -4.64
C GLU A 114 -12.74 -0.97 -4.96
N ALA A 115 -12.04 -0.47 -3.94
CA ALA A 115 -10.73 0.17 -4.12
C ALA A 115 -9.70 -0.81 -4.72
N ILE A 116 -9.63 -2.04 -4.22
CA ILE A 116 -8.75 -3.08 -4.75
C ILE A 116 -9.15 -3.48 -6.17
N GLN A 117 -10.45 -3.63 -6.43
CA GLN A 117 -10.93 -3.98 -7.76
C GLN A 117 -10.56 -2.94 -8.80
N LEU A 118 -10.72 -1.66 -8.48
CA LEU A 118 -10.30 -0.54 -9.33
C LEU A 118 -8.79 -0.56 -9.61
N ASP A 119 -7.97 -0.93 -8.60
CA ASP A 119 -6.54 -1.06 -8.80
C ASP A 119 -6.19 -2.19 -9.75
N PHE A 120 -6.80 -3.35 -9.57
CA PHE A 120 -6.57 -4.52 -10.43
C PHE A 120 -6.99 -4.24 -11.87
N ASP A 121 -8.13 -3.59 -12.08
CA ASP A 121 -8.58 -3.20 -13.42
C ASP A 121 -7.63 -2.23 -14.10
N ARG A 122 -7.04 -1.29 -13.35
CA ARG A 122 -6.03 -0.36 -13.84
C ARG A 122 -4.73 -1.07 -14.20
N ILE A 123 -4.23 -1.94 -13.32
CA ILE A 123 -3.00 -2.70 -13.54
C ILE A 123 -3.13 -3.58 -14.77
N LYS A 124 -4.25 -4.28 -14.91
CA LYS A 124 -4.56 -5.12 -16.06
C LYS A 124 -4.51 -4.35 -17.38
N LYS A 125 -5.09 -3.12 -17.39
CA LYS A 125 -5.11 -2.25 -18.58
C LYS A 125 -3.72 -1.72 -18.96
N LEU A 126 -2.88 -1.42 -17.98
CA LEU A 126 -1.66 -0.63 -18.18
C LEU A 126 -0.40 -1.49 -18.28
N LYS A 127 -0.29 -2.57 -17.54
CA LYS A 127 0.93 -3.37 -17.44
C LYS A 127 0.84 -4.75 -18.11
N LYS A 128 -0.29 -5.10 -18.71
CA LYS A 128 -0.55 -6.44 -19.26
C LYS A 128 -0.33 -7.59 -18.26
N ILE A 129 -0.44 -7.27 -16.96
CA ILE A 129 -0.36 -8.25 -15.88
C ILE A 129 -1.77 -8.82 -15.67
N ASN A 130 -1.89 -10.13 -15.58
CA ASN A 130 -3.15 -10.79 -15.30
C ASN A 130 -3.49 -10.64 -13.80
N CYS A 131 -4.47 -9.79 -13.49
CA CYS A 131 -4.97 -9.59 -12.14
C CYS A 131 -6.26 -10.40 -11.95
N ILE A 132 -6.25 -11.30 -10.97
CA ILE A 132 -7.39 -12.15 -10.61
C ILE A 132 -7.90 -11.69 -9.23
N PHE A 133 -9.18 -11.32 -9.16
CA PHE A 133 -9.81 -10.88 -7.92
C PHE A 133 -11.06 -11.71 -7.66
N ASN A 134 -11.10 -12.38 -6.52
CA ASN A 134 -12.22 -13.20 -6.09
C ASN A 134 -12.64 -12.81 -4.68
N ILE A 135 -13.95 -12.77 -4.45
CA ILE A 135 -14.53 -12.58 -3.12
C ILE A 135 -15.60 -13.64 -2.89
N GLU A 136 -15.53 -14.30 -1.74
CA GLU A 136 -16.50 -15.29 -1.29
C GLU A 136 -17.18 -14.80 -0.03
N GLY A 137 -18.52 -14.77 -0.03
CA GLY A 137 -19.34 -14.25 1.05
C GLY A 137 -19.55 -12.74 1.00
N LYS A 138 -20.28 -12.19 1.99
CA LYS A 138 -20.53 -10.75 2.12
C LYS A 138 -19.43 -10.13 2.97
N PHE A 139 -18.77 -9.09 2.45
CA PHE A 139 -17.75 -8.36 3.20
C PHE A 139 -18.38 -7.71 4.44
N PRO A 140 -17.80 -7.89 5.65
CA PRO A 140 -18.35 -7.33 6.87
C PRO A 140 -18.27 -5.81 6.90
N GLU A 141 -19.16 -5.19 7.67
CA GLU A 141 -19.02 -3.78 8.01
C GLU A 141 -17.86 -3.62 8.99
N ILE A 142 -16.89 -2.80 8.66
CA ILE A 142 -15.71 -2.51 9.45
C ILE A 142 -15.54 -1.00 9.61
N ASN A 143 -14.80 -0.59 10.64
CA ASN A 143 -14.45 0.80 10.84
C ASN A 143 -13.69 1.35 9.61
N LYS A 144 -14.07 2.55 9.17
CA LYS A 144 -13.47 3.20 7.99
C LYS A 144 -11.95 3.42 8.12
N GLU A 145 -11.46 3.69 9.33
CA GLU A 145 -10.02 3.81 9.57
C GLU A 145 -9.32 2.46 9.40
N HIS A 146 -9.90 1.36 9.91
CA HIS A 146 -9.38 0.02 9.72
C HIS A 146 -9.42 -0.39 8.24
N GLU A 147 -10.49 -0.05 7.55
CA GLU A 147 -10.64 -0.30 6.11
C GLU A 147 -9.53 0.37 5.31
N LEU A 148 -9.22 1.63 5.63
CA LEU A 148 -8.12 2.37 5.02
C LEU A 148 -6.75 1.73 5.32
N ILE A 149 -6.53 1.31 6.58
CA ILE A 149 -5.28 0.65 6.99
C ILE A 149 -5.09 -0.67 6.24
N ILE A 150 -6.15 -1.49 6.13
CA ILE A 150 -6.14 -2.75 5.37
C ILE A 150 -5.82 -2.48 3.90
N TYR A 151 -6.48 -1.49 3.31
CA TYR A 151 -6.20 -1.09 1.95
C TYR A 151 -4.72 -0.70 1.75
N ARG A 152 -4.12 0.09 2.66
CA ARG A 152 -2.72 0.48 2.60
C ARG A 152 -1.75 -0.70 2.71
N ILE A 153 -2.11 -1.75 3.45
CA ILE A 153 -1.33 -3.00 3.50
C ILE A 153 -1.30 -3.67 2.12
N PHE A 154 -2.48 -3.84 1.50
CA PHE A 154 -2.56 -4.50 0.19
C PHE A 154 -2.01 -3.63 -0.94
N GLN A 155 -2.15 -2.32 -0.86
CA GLN A 155 -1.51 -1.39 -1.79
C GLN A 155 0.01 -1.57 -1.81
N GLU A 156 0.65 -1.63 -0.65
CA GLU A 156 2.09 -1.86 -0.53
C GLU A 156 2.49 -3.24 -1.08
N ALA A 157 1.68 -4.27 -0.78
CA ALA A 157 1.92 -5.63 -1.28
C ALA A 157 1.79 -5.71 -2.81
N ILE A 158 0.76 -5.08 -3.39
CA ILE A 158 0.58 -4.97 -4.85
C ILE A 158 1.74 -4.22 -5.48
N HIS A 159 2.15 -3.10 -4.88
CA HIS A 159 3.30 -2.32 -5.36
C HIS A 159 4.58 -3.16 -5.36
N ASN A 160 4.85 -3.89 -4.29
CA ASN A 160 6.02 -4.77 -4.19
C ASN A 160 5.98 -5.87 -5.27
N SER A 161 4.82 -6.48 -5.50
CA SER A 161 4.65 -7.46 -6.58
C SER A 161 4.92 -6.85 -7.96
N LEU A 162 4.42 -5.65 -8.24
CA LEU A 162 4.61 -4.96 -9.53
C LEU A 162 6.05 -4.55 -9.80
N MET A 163 6.80 -4.17 -8.76
CA MET A 163 8.15 -3.63 -8.89
C MET A 163 9.23 -4.70 -8.79
N HIS A 164 8.99 -5.75 -8.00
CA HIS A 164 10.06 -6.67 -7.61
C HIS A 164 9.82 -8.13 -7.99
N SER A 165 8.56 -8.58 -8.15
CA SER A 165 8.29 -10.01 -8.32
C SER A 165 8.60 -10.53 -9.72
N ARG A 166 8.56 -9.70 -10.76
CA ARG A 166 8.57 -10.11 -12.18
C ARG A 166 7.43 -11.07 -12.54
N SER A 167 6.37 -11.10 -11.74
CA SER A 167 5.21 -11.96 -11.97
C SER A 167 4.32 -11.39 -13.08
N GLU A 168 3.80 -12.28 -13.92
CA GLU A 168 2.76 -11.95 -14.90
C GLU A 168 1.34 -12.07 -14.33
N ILE A 169 1.21 -12.62 -13.11
CA ILE A 169 -0.07 -12.88 -12.45
C ILE A 169 -0.02 -12.38 -11.03
N ILE A 170 -1.03 -11.59 -10.63
CA ILE A 170 -1.30 -11.20 -9.25
C ILE A 170 -2.72 -11.66 -8.93
N GLU A 171 -2.87 -12.45 -7.88
CA GLU A 171 -4.14 -13.01 -7.46
C GLU A 171 -4.50 -12.54 -6.06
N MET A 172 -5.74 -12.07 -5.88
CA MET A 172 -6.29 -11.73 -4.58
C MET A 172 -7.61 -12.47 -4.34
N ASN A 173 -7.65 -13.18 -3.22
CA ASN A 173 -8.84 -13.91 -2.77
C ASN A 173 -9.25 -13.39 -1.40
N ILE A 174 -10.53 -13.06 -1.23
CA ILE A 174 -11.13 -12.62 0.05
C ILE A 174 -12.22 -13.62 0.42
N ILE A 175 -12.11 -14.20 1.60
CA ILE A 175 -13.09 -15.13 2.16
C ILE A 175 -13.71 -14.49 3.39
N CYS A 176 -15.03 -14.26 3.35
CA CYS A 176 -15.77 -13.53 4.39
C CYS A 176 -16.66 -14.47 5.21
N HIS A 177 -16.59 -14.36 6.55
CA HIS A 177 -17.40 -15.10 7.50
C HIS A 177 -17.96 -14.16 8.58
N LYS A 178 -19.22 -13.73 8.46
CA LYS A 178 -19.88 -12.79 9.41
C LYS A 178 -19.01 -11.55 9.71
N ASP A 179 -18.34 -11.57 10.88
CA ASP A 179 -17.55 -10.45 11.41
C ASP A 179 -16.04 -10.61 11.13
N LYS A 180 -15.65 -11.62 10.35
CA LYS A 180 -14.26 -11.94 10.04
C LYS A 180 -14.06 -12.07 8.56
N PHE A 181 -12.85 -11.75 8.10
CA PHE A 181 -12.43 -12.11 6.75
C PHE A 181 -10.94 -12.47 6.71
N THR A 182 -10.60 -13.29 5.74
CA THR A 182 -9.23 -13.60 5.36
C THR A 182 -9.00 -13.07 3.96
N SER A 183 -8.03 -12.19 3.79
CA SER A 183 -7.60 -11.70 2.49
C SER A 183 -6.23 -12.25 2.16
N LYS A 184 -6.08 -12.85 0.98
CA LYS A 184 -4.84 -13.44 0.50
C LYS A 184 -4.44 -12.80 -0.81
N LEU A 185 -3.25 -12.21 -0.85
CA LEU A 185 -2.61 -11.72 -2.08
C LEU A 185 -1.44 -12.63 -2.42
N LYS A 186 -1.38 -13.10 -3.66
CA LYS A 186 -0.32 -13.94 -4.17
C LYS A 186 0.22 -13.42 -5.49
N ASP A 187 1.53 -13.29 -5.60
CA ASP A 187 2.24 -13.23 -6.87
C ASP A 187 2.96 -14.56 -7.17
N TYR A 188 3.29 -14.78 -8.42
CA TYR A 188 3.97 -15.99 -8.90
C TYR A 188 5.37 -15.63 -9.43
N GLY A 189 6.01 -14.67 -8.78
CA GLY A 189 7.31 -14.16 -9.18
C GLY A 189 8.50 -14.86 -8.54
N VAL A 190 9.63 -14.16 -8.53
CA VAL A 190 10.91 -14.70 -8.04
C VAL A 190 11.00 -14.78 -6.51
N GLY A 191 10.06 -14.12 -5.78
CA GLY A 191 10.11 -14.02 -4.33
C GLY A 191 11.35 -13.27 -3.81
N PHE A 192 11.57 -13.36 -2.50
CA PHE A 192 12.71 -12.76 -1.80
C PHE A 192 12.98 -13.48 -0.47
N ASP A 193 14.19 -13.29 0.08
CA ASP A 193 14.58 -13.84 1.38
C ASP A 193 14.08 -12.92 2.50
N LEU A 194 13.17 -13.46 3.33
CA LEU A 194 12.62 -12.79 4.50
C LEU A 194 13.62 -12.64 5.65
N ASN A 195 14.72 -13.41 5.65
CA ASN A 195 15.74 -13.38 6.71
C ASN A 195 16.92 -12.45 6.37
N SER A 196 16.88 -11.80 5.20
CA SER A 196 17.92 -10.84 4.85
C SER A 196 17.90 -9.67 5.83
N THR A 197 19.08 -9.24 6.32
CA THR A 197 19.26 -8.17 7.31
C THR A 197 18.70 -6.80 6.88
N ASN A 198 18.23 -6.67 5.66
CA ASN A 198 17.55 -5.52 5.09
C ASN A 198 16.07 -5.83 4.83
N GLU A 199 15.29 -6.18 5.88
CA GLU A 199 13.83 -6.10 5.73
C GLU A 199 13.47 -4.69 5.29
N GLY A 200 12.95 -4.55 4.07
CA GLY A 200 12.59 -3.25 3.51
C GLY A 200 11.54 -2.56 4.40
N LEU A 201 11.61 -1.24 4.49
CA LEU A 201 10.67 -0.41 5.26
C LEU A 201 9.19 -0.77 4.98
N GLY A 202 8.88 -1.22 3.76
CA GLY A 202 7.54 -1.62 3.34
C GLY A 202 6.98 -2.82 4.12
N LEU A 203 7.77 -3.87 4.33
CA LEU A 203 7.35 -5.07 5.07
C LEU A 203 7.08 -4.74 6.55
N ASN A 204 7.96 -3.99 7.18
CA ASN A 204 7.80 -3.55 8.57
C ASN A 204 6.56 -2.66 8.74
N ASN A 205 6.31 -1.74 7.81
CA ASN A 205 5.12 -0.89 7.83
C ASN A 205 3.84 -1.71 7.68
N MET A 206 3.81 -2.73 6.81
CA MET A 206 2.64 -3.61 6.68
C MET A 206 2.35 -4.38 7.98
N ARG A 207 3.38 -4.96 8.63
CA ARG A 207 3.21 -5.66 9.93
C ARG A 207 2.72 -4.73 11.02
N LEU A 208 3.27 -3.52 11.08
CA LEU A 208 2.88 -2.52 12.07
C LEU A 208 1.44 -2.06 11.86
N ARG A 209 1.03 -1.78 10.62
CA ARG A 209 -0.35 -1.43 10.27
C ARG A 209 -1.33 -2.53 10.64
N ALA A 210 -0.99 -3.81 10.37
CA ALA A 210 -1.82 -4.94 10.77
C ALA A 210 -1.98 -5.00 12.30
N LYS A 211 -0.89 -4.82 13.05
CA LYS A 211 -0.91 -4.80 14.52
C LYS A 211 -1.78 -3.68 15.07
N LEU A 212 -1.76 -2.48 14.47
CA LEU A 212 -2.56 -1.33 14.91
C LEU A 212 -4.07 -1.60 14.88
N ILE A 213 -4.54 -2.44 13.96
CA ILE A 213 -5.97 -2.77 13.82
C ILE A 213 -6.31 -4.16 14.41
N GLY A 214 -5.39 -4.76 15.16
CA GLY A 214 -5.59 -6.11 15.73
C GLY A 214 -5.71 -7.22 14.67
N ALA A 215 -5.17 -7.01 13.47
CA ALA A 215 -5.14 -8.01 12.42
C ALA A 215 -3.87 -8.86 12.48
N GLU A 216 -3.99 -10.13 12.09
CA GLU A 216 -2.85 -11.02 11.92
C GLU A 216 -2.37 -10.98 10.47
N LEU A 217 -1.10 -10.62 10.26
CA LEU A 217 -0.46 -10.59 8.96
C LEU A 217 0.64 -11.66 8.87
N SER A 218 0.54 -12.52 7.89
CA SER A 218 1.57 -13.48 7.56
C SER A 218 2.07 -13.27 6.12
N ILE A 219 3.38 -13.33 5.93
CA ILE A 219 4.04 -13.16 4.63
C ILE A 219 4.98 -14.34 4.45
N ILE A 220 4.82 -15.06 3.35
CA ILE A 220 5.67 -16.17 2.94
C ILE A 220 6.20 -15.85 1.56
N SER A 221 7.51 -15.90 1.38
CA SER A 221 8.15 -15.67 0.10
C SER A 221 9.20 -16.74 -0.17
N ASN A 222 9.23 -17.25 -1.40
CA ASN A 222 10.17 -18.23 -1.89
C ASN A 222 10.30 -18.14 -3.42
N GLU A 223 11.07 -19.00 -4.04
CA GLU A 223 11.28 -19.04 -5.50
C GLU A 223 10.00 -19.22 -6.34
N ARG A 224 8.84 -19.48 -5.73
CA ARG A 224 7.52 -19.61 -6.39
C ARG A 224 6.65 -18.37 -6.21
N GLY A 225 7.23 -17.27 -5.69
CA GLY A 225 6.55 -16.01 -5.47
C GLY A 225 6.30 -15.68 -4.01
N THR A 226 5.50 -14.63 -3.80
CA THR A 226 5.14 -14.11 -2.48
C THR A 226 3.66 -14.34 -2.21
N ASN A 227 3.35 -14.74 -0.98
CA ASN A 227 2.00 -14.93 -0.49
C ASN A 227 1.83 -14.13 0.81
N LEU A 228 0.93 -13.15 0.78
CA LEU A 228 0.55 -12.33 1.93
C LEU A 228 -0.86 -12.74 2.35
N VAL A 229 -1.05 -13.04 3.63
CA VAL A 229 -2.36 -13.38 4.21
C VAL A 229 -2.64 -12.46 5.39
N LEU A 230 -3.78 -11.80 5.36
CA LEU A 230 -4.29 -10.95 6.42
C LEU A 230 -5.59 -11.56 6.97
N ASN A 231 -5.63 -11.83 8.28
CA ASN A 231 -6.81 -12.24 9.02
C ASN A 231 -7.30 -11.07 9.87
N TYR A 232 -8.56 -10.66 9.70
CA TYR A 232 -9.17 -9.57 10.45
C TYR A 232 -10.49 -10.00 11.10
N ASN A 233 -10.71 -9.52 12.33
CA ASN A 233 -11.93 -9.74 13.08
C ASN A 233 -12.49 -8.40 13.57
N SER A 234 -13.66 -8.00 13.07
CA SER A 234 -14.27 -6.71 13.42
C SER A 234 -14.69 -6.60 14.90
N LYS A 235 -14.98 -7.72 15.56
CA LYS A 235 -15.42 -7.74 16.97
C LYS A 235 -14.27 -7.56 17.96
N SER A 236 -13.06 -7.98 17.63
CA SER A 236 -11.92 -7.80 18.56
C SER A 236 -11.42 -6.36 18.65
N SER A 237 -11.90 -5.48 17.76
CA SER A 237 -11.49 -4.07 17.69
C SER A 237 -12.29 -3.14 18.62
N TYR A 238 -13.33 -3.64 19.27
CA TYR A 238 -14.19 -2.84 20.18
C TYR A 238 -13.93 -3.13 21.67
N GLU A 239 -13.00 -4.04 21.98
CA GLU A 239 -12.69 -4.46 23.38
C GLU A 239 -11.35 -3.91 23.90
N ASN A 240 -10.67 -3.00 23.20
CA ASN A 240 -9.43 -2.36 23.67
C ASN A 240 -9.56 -0.85 23.78
#